data_93b931c83adb20e205b79a8bc907756d
#
_entry.id   93b931c83adb20e205b79a8bc907756d
#
_cell.length_a   1.000
_cell.length_b   1.000
_cell.length_c   1.000
_cell.angle_alpha   90.00
_cell.angle_beta   90.00
_cell.angle_gamma   90.00
#
_symmetry.space_group_name_H-M   'P 1'
#
loop_
_entity.id
_entity.type
_entity.pdbx_description
1 polymer ?
#
loop_
_entity_poly.entity_id
_entity_poly.type
_entity_poly.pdbx_seq_one_letter_code
_entity_poly.pdbx_strand_id
1 'polypeptide(L)'
;RSVGIPARMAGVLTWNHVRGNHNWVEAWCDGEWKMLEYNEKDFNTPWVMSAISMLDPRKPENAIYATSWKKEPSGAFFPMIWEARYDDKRHALAFPPESRTVPAVNITDRYMKLANEWVAAQPEYVPGSRLMLDIREERKNGARRLPLHVVLKSEEGKVLAEGITPGPSDDMRKFLEVLLPDNISRGMLEFKLPDGTVRHEPVAHTEAPVQILNFFVSAP
;
A
#
# COMPACT_ATOMS: atom_id res chain seq x y z
N ARG A 1 -13.37 5.77 26.01
CA ARG A 1 -13.82 7.04 26.65
C ARG A 1 -14.55 6.83 27.98
N SER A 2 -15.28 5.74 28.13
CA SER A 2 -16.02 5.46 29.37
C SER A 2 -15.15 5.33 30.63
N VAL A 3 -13.86 5.03 30.44
CA VAL A 3 -12.86 4.92 31.51
C VAL A 3 -11.89 6.12 31.56
N GLY A 4 -12.22 7.22 30.87
CA GLY A 4 -11.43 8.47 30.89
C GLY A 4 -10.19 8.48 30.00
N ILE A 5 -9.92 7.45 29.22
CA ILE A 5 -8.80 7.40 28.27
C ILE A 5 -9.22 8.13 26.98
N PRO A 6 -8.51 9.18 26.54
CA PRO A 6 -8.77 9.80 25.26
C PRO A 6 -8.55 8.77 24.12
N ALA A 7 -9.53 8.65 23.24
CA ALA A 7 -9.45 7.77 22.09
C ALA A 7 -10.09 8.44 20.87
N ARG A 8 -9.59 8.11 19.68
CA ARG A 8 -10.11 8.62 18.41
C ARG A 8 -9.99 7.55 17.33
N MET A 9 -10.74 7.73 16.24
CA MET A 9 -10.56 6.89 15.06
C MET A 9 -9.48 7.48 14.17
N ALA A 10 -8.67 6.61 13.59
CA ALA A 10 -7.74 6.93 12.52
C ALA A 10 -7.94 5.95 11.37
N GLY A 11 -7.43 6.30 10.19
CA GLY A 11 -7.55 5.40 9.04
C GLY A 11 -6.97 5.98 7.77
N VAL A 12 -6.83 5.09 6.80
CA VAL A 12 -6.41 5.35 5.42
C VAL A 12 -7.56 5.06 4.48
N LEU A 13 -7.77 5.93 3.48
CA LEU A 13 -8.86 5.79 2.51
C LEU A 13 -8.62 4.64 1.53
N THR A 14 -7.37 4.51 1.10
CA THR A 14 -6.96 3.49 0.14
C THR A 14 -5.52 3.10 0.42
N TRP A 15 -5.27 1.80 0.49
CA TRP A 15 -3.92 1.27 0.50
C TRP A 15 -3.27 1.45 -0.88
N ASN A 16 -1.96 1.65 -0.91
CA ASN A 16 -1.23 1.74 -2.16
C ASN A 16 -1.10 0.39 -2.88
N HIS A 17 -0.93 -0.68 -2.11
CA HIS A 17 -0.60 -2.02 -2.59
C HIS A 17 -1.80 -2.96 -2.72
N VAL A 18 -2.96 -2.60 -2.17
CA VAL A 18 -4.19 -3.40 -2.28
C VAL A 18 -5.42 -2.50 -2.38
N ARG A 19 -6.51 -3.02 -2.89
CA ARG A 19 -7.80 -2.31 -2.85
C ARG A 19 -8.36 -2.29 -1.44
N GLY A 20 -8.95 -1.17 -1.09
CA GLY A 20 -9.69 -1.00 0.15
C GLY A 20 -9.03 -0.01 1.10
N ASN A 21 -9.76 0.25 2.14
CA ASN A 21 -9.42 1.16 3.22
C ASN A 21 -9.15 0.37 4.50
N HIS A 22 -8.65 1.06 5.50
CA HIS A 22 -8.56 0.51 6.85
C HIS A 22 -8.75 1.58 7.90
N ASN A 23 -9.37 1.19 9.03
CA ASN A 23 -9.57 2.05 10.18
C ASN A 23 -9.14 1.33 11.44
N TRP A 24 -8.60 2.10 12.36
CA TRP A 24 -8.19 1.65 13.69
C TRP A 24 -8.54 2.67 14.77
N VAL A 25 -8.31 2.31 15.99
CA VAL A 25 -8.45 3.20 17.14
C VAL A 25 -7.07 3.72 17.54
N GLU A 26 -6.97 4.99 17.89
CA GLU A 26 -5.84 5.51 18.64
C GLU A 26 -6.28 5.80 20.08
N ALA A 27 -5.47 5.38 21.04
CA ALA A 27 -5.60 5.72 22.44
C ALA A 27 -4.42 6.62 22.88
N TRP A 28 -4.71 7.60 23.74
CA TRP A 28 -3.67 8.43 24.33
C TRP A 28 -3.09 7.71 25.54
N CYS A 29 -1.86 7.24 25.42
CA CYS A 29 -1.14 6.50 26.44
C CYS A 29 0.30 7.02 26.56
N ASP A 30 0.76 7.25 27.79
CA ASP A 30 2.13 7.67 28.07
C ASP A 30 2.59 8.94 27.34
N GLY A 31 1.66 9.89 27.12
CA GLY A 31 1.98 11.16 26.46
C GLY A 31 1.95 11.12 24.93
N GLU A 32 1.51 10.02 24.32
CA GLU A 32 1.42 9.87 22.87
C GLU A 32 0.16 9.12 22.42
N TRP A 33 -0.19 9.27 21.14
CA TRP A 33 -1.22 8.46 20.49
C TRP A 33 -0.63 7.14 20.05
N LYS A 34 -1.19 6.02 20.55
CA LYS A 34 -0.81 4.66 20.18
C LYS A 34 -1.95 3.99 19.42
N MET A 35 -1.60 3.31 18.36
CA MET A 35 -2.55 2.57 17.54
C MET A 35 -2.99 1.29 18.25
N LEU A 36 -4.29 1.01 18.19
CA LEU A 36 -4.93 -0.22 18.64
C LEU A 36 -5.74 -0.82 17.50
N GLU A 37 -5.51 -2.08 17.22
CA GLU A 37 -6.29 -2.85 16.27
C GLU A 37 -7.31 -3.74 16.99
N TYR A 38 -8.41 -4.05 16.29
CA TYR A 38 -9.43 -4.93 16.82
C TYR A 38 -8.87 -6.33 17.08
N ASN A 39 -9.12 -6.87 18.26
CA ASN A 39 -8.61 -8.17 18.74
C ASN A 39 -7.10 -8.31 18.93
N GLU A 40 -6.33 -7.24 18.78
CA GLU A 40 -4.90 -7.25 19.08
C GLU A 40 -4.63 -6.82 20.51
N LYS A 41 -3.58 -7.38 21.11
CA LYS A 41 -3.17 -7.08 22.48
C LYS A 41 -2.12 -5.99 22.54
N ASP A 42 -1.34 -5.83 21.47
CA ASP A 42 -0.21 -4.95 21.40
C ASP A 42 -0.53 -3.69 20.58
N PHE A 43 0.15 -2.61 20.91
CA PHE A 43 0.11 -1.40 20.11
C PHE A 43 0.92 -1.57 18.81
N ASN A 44 0.55 -0.82 17.78
CA ASN A 44 1.28 -0.74 16.51
C ASN A 44 1.46 -2.11 15.84
N THR A 45 0.35 -2.75 15.56
CA THR A 45 0.27 -4.10 14.99
C THR A 45 1.18 -4.29 13.77
N PRO A 46 1.99 -5.36 13.72
CA PRO A 46 3.00 -5.57 12.68
C PRO A 46 2.49 -5.46 11.24
N TRP A 47 1.35 -6.09 10.94
CA TRP A 47 0.81 -6.06 9.59
C TRP A 47 0.39 -4.65 9.14
N VAL A 48 -0.13 -3.83 10.05
CA VAL A 48 -0.50 -2.44 9.72
C VAL A 48 0.74 -1.58 9.55
N MET A 49 1.77 -1.75 10.36
CA MET A 49 3.05 -1.05 10.19
C MET A 49 3.68 -1.39 8.85
N SER A 50 3.70 -2.67 8.48
CA SER A 50 4.14 -3.11 7.16
C SER A 50 3.31 -2.47 6.05
N ALA A 51 1.98 -2.48 6.15
CA ALA A 51 1.09 -1.88 5.15
C ALA A 51 1.28 -0.36 5.03
N ILE A 52 1.47 0.35 6.14
CA ILE A 52 1.71 1.80 6.15
C ILE A 52 3.06 2.14 5.50
N SER A 53 4.11 1.35 5.74
CA SER A 53 5.41 1.58 5.10
C SER A 53 5.36 1.51 3.56
N MET A 54 4.32 0.90 3.02
CA MET A 54 4.07 0.79 1.58
C MET A 54 3.19 1.91 1.01
N LEU A 55 2.70 2.85 1.82
CA LEU A 55 1.93 4.00 1.34
C LEU A 55 2.80 4.97 0.54
N ASP A 56 2.20 5.60 -0.44
CA ASP A 56 2.80 6.74 -1.13
C ASP A 56 2.23 8.05 -0.55
N PRO A 57 2.98 8.77 0.31
CA PRO A 57 2.47 9.96 0.98
C PRO A 57 2.14 11.13 0.03
N ARG A 58 2.57 11.04 -1.25
CA ARG A 58 2.25 12.03 -2.29
C ARG A 58 0.85 11.85 -2.86
N LYS A 59 0.24 10.68 -2.64
CA LYS A 59 -1.13 10.38 -3.07
C LYS A 59 -2.12 10.80 -1.99
N PRO A 60 -3.03 11.75 -2.23
CA PRO A 60 -4.01 12.19 -1.23
C PRO A 60 -4.87 11.06 -0.67
N GLU A 61 -5.17 10.04 -1.49
CA GLU A 61 -5.95 8.87 -1.09
C GLU A 61 -5.18 7.90 -0.15
N ASN A 62 -3.85 8.00 -0.11
CA ASN A 62 -3.01 7.26 0.83
C ASN A 62 -2.77 8.01 2.15
N ALA A 63 -3.28 9.23 2.27
CA ALA A 63 -3.13 10.00 3.48
C ALA A 63 -3.88 9.34 4.65
N ILE A 64 -3.25 9.39 5.83
CA ILE A 64 -3.82 8.89 7.07
C ILE A 64 -4.42 10.05 7.84
N TYR A 65 -5.70 9.94 8.17
CA TYR A 65 -6.42 10.93 8.96
C TYR A 65 -6.86 10.36 10.29
N ALA A 66 -6.88 11.22 11.31
CA ALA A 66 -7.52 10.92 12.60
C ALA A 66 -8.64 11.91 12.88
N THR A 67 -9.74 11.43 13.50
CA THR A 67 -10.83 12.28 13.93
C THR A 67 -10.34 13.34 14.91
N SER A 68 -10.87 14.56 14.76
CA SER A 68 -10.59 15.71 15.61
C SER A 68 -11.87 16.24 16.23
N TRP A 69 -11.76 16.87 17.40
CA TRP A 69 -12.87 17.61 18.02
C TRP A 69 -12.95 19.05 17.53
N LYS A 70 -11.95 19.51 16.80
CA LYS A 70 -11.88 20.85 16.24
C LYS A 70 -11.74 20.76 14.73
N LYS A 71 -12.36 21.72 14.03
CA LYS A 71 -12.09 21.90 12.60
C LYS A 71 -10.68 22.44 12.43
N GLU A 72 -9.91 21.77 11.58
CA GLU A 72 -8.61 22.25 11.16
C GLU A 72 -8.74 23.33 10.09
N PRO A 73 -7.83 24.31 10.01
CA PRO A 73 -7.84 25.34 8.98
C PRO A 73 -7.81 24.78 7.55
N SER A 74 -7.20 23.62 7.35
CA SER A 74 -7.18 22.91 6.08
C SER A 74 -8.55 22.40 5.61
N GLY A 75 -9.56 22.38 6.51
CA GLY A 75 -10.85 21.77 6.23
C GLY A 75 -10.84 20.25 6.12
N ALA A 76 -9.76 19.59 6.57
CA ALA A 76 -9.67 18.14 6.57
C ALA A 76 -10.82 17.50 7.35
N PHE A 77 -11.33 16.40 6.84
CA PHE A 77 -12.40 15.62 7.44
C PHE A 77 -12.05 14.14 7.49
N PHE A 78 -12.60 13.44 8.47
CA PHE A 78 -12.52 11.98 8.51
C PHE A 78 -13.70 11.43 7.70
N PRO A 79 -13.44 10.73 6.60
CA PRO A 79 -14.53 10.24 5.78
C PRO A 79 -15.27 9.10 6.49
N MET A 80 -16.58 9.12 6.39
CA MET A 80 -17.43 7.99 6.73
C MET A 80 -17.32 7.00 5.57
N ILE A 81 -16.43 6.07 5.69
CA ILE A 81 -15.92 5.19 4.60
C ILE A 81 -17.03 4.41 3.90
N TRP A 82 -18.07 4.04 4.64
CA TRP A 82 -19.24 3.33 4.11
C TRP A 82 -20.01 4.12 3.05
N GLU A 83 -19.81 5.43 2.98
CA GLU A 83 -20.44 6.33 2.02
C GLU A 83 -19.52 6.67 0.84
N ALA A 84 -18.26 6.20 0.85
CA ALA A 84 -17.33 6.43 -0.24
C ALA A 84 -17.79 5.69 -1.50
N ARG A 85 -17.82 6.40 -2.62
CA ARG A 85 -18.10 5.85 -3.93
C ARG A 85 -16.86 6.00 -4.81
N TYR A 86 -16.54 4.95 -5.56
CA TYR A 86 -15.48 5.06 -6.55
C TYR A 86 -15.95 5.93 -7.70
N ASP A 87 -15.24 7.00 -7.95
CA ASP A 87 -15.46 7.87 -9.11
C ASP A 87 -14.57 7.38 -10.26
N ASP A 88 -15.19 6.72 -11.24
CA ASP A 88 -14.48 6.18 -12.42
C ASP A 88 -13.80 7.26 -13.26
N LYS A 89 -14.29 8.51 -13.21
CA LYS A 89 -13.69 9.62 -13.97
C LYS A 89 -12.42 10.14 -13.32
N ARG A 90 -12.33 10.05 -11.99
CA ARG A 90 -11.18 10.51 -11.22
C ARG A 90 -10.22 9.39 -10.84
N HIS A 91 -10.62 8.12 -11.09
CA HIS A 91 -9.92 6.91 -10.62
C HIS A 91 -9.61 6.95 -9.11
N ALA A 92 -10.48 7.56 -8.33
CA ALA A 92 -10.31 7.80 -6.90
C ALA A 92 -11.60 7.60 -6.12
N LEU A 93 -11.49 7.36 -4.81
CA LEU A 93 -12.64 7.37 -3.92
C LEU A 93 -13.13 8.80 -3.73
N ALA A 94 -14.38 9.04 -4.10
CA ALA A 94 -15.06 10.30 -3.88
C ALA A 94 -16.06 10.18 -2.72
N PHE A 95 -15.99 11.14 -1.80
CA PHE A 95 -16.93 11.24 -0.69
C PHE A 95 -17.94 12.35 -0.99
N PRO A 96 -19.24 12.08 -0.81
CA PRO A 96 -20.23 13.10 -0.97
C PRO A 96 -20.04 14.22 0.07
N PRO A 97 -20.41 15.47 -0.23
CA PRO A 97 -20.23 16.60 0.69
C PRO A 97 -20.82 16.37 2.09
N GLU A 98 -21.93 15.64 2.16
CA GLU A 98 -22.62 15.28 3.40
C GLU A 98 -21.80 14.37 4.33
N SER A 99 -20.85 13.62 3.81
CA SER A 99 -19.96 12.78 4.62
C SER A 99 -18.83 13.55 5.29
N ARG A 100 -18.65 14.83 4.94
CA ARG A 100 -17.61 15.72 5.47
C ARG A 100 -17.99 16.35 6.82
N THR A 101 -18.63 15.59 7.68
CA THR A 101 -19.17 16.08 8.95
C THR A 101 -18.23 15.94 10.12
N VAL A 102 -17.27 15.02 10.04
CA VAL A 102 -16.33 14.77 11.13
C VAL A 102 -15.00 15.46 10.83
N PRO A 103 -14.59 16.47 11.60
CA PRO A 103 -13.29 17.10 11.44
C PRO A 103 -12.16 16.09 11.63
N ALA A 104 -11.06 16.26 10.91
CA ALA A 104 -9.89 15.41 11.01
C ALA A 104 -8.58 16.19 10.98
N VAL A 105 -7.54 15.54 11.45
CA VAL A 105 -6.15 15.99 11.30
C VAL A 105 -5.40 14.99 10.44
N ASN A 106 -4.55 15.48 9.56
CA ASN A 106 -3.62 14.63 8.80
C ASN A 106 -2.48 14.19 9.71
N ILE A 107 -2.27 12.89 9.82
CA ILE A 107 -1.26 12.27 10.67
C ILE A 107 -0.34 11.34 9.87
N THR A 108 -0.32 11.51 8.55
CA THR A 108 0.45 10.67 7.62
C THR A 108 1.92 10.62 8.00
N ASP A 109 2.57 11.78 8.17
CA ASP A 109 4.01 11.84 8.44
C ASP A 109 4.39 11.09 9.72
N ARG A 110 3.55 11.19 10.77
CA ARG A 110 3.78 10.47 12.01
C ARG A 110 3.76 8.96 11.82
N TYR A 111 2.76 8.46 11.08
CA TYR A 111 2.65 7.04 10.81
C TYR A 111 3.69 6.52 9.85
N MET A 112 4.04 7.28 8.82
CA MET A 112 5.13 6.93 7.91
C MET A 112 6.47 6.79 8.64
N LYS A 113 6.76 7.73 9.55
CA LYS A 113 7.95 7.65 10.40
C LYS A 113 7.94 6.38 11.26
N LEU A 114 6.85 6.14 11.98
CA LEU A 114 6.69 5.00 12.87
C LEU A 114 6.80 3.66 12.10
N ALA A 115 6.16 3.57 10.95
CA ALA A 115 6.20 2.38 10.12
C ALA A 115 7.59 2.12 9.52
N ASN A 116 8.28 3.16 9.07
CA ASN A 116 9.63 3.03 8.53
C ASN A 116 10.63 2.61 9.62
N GLU A 117 10.53 3.19 10.82
CA GLU A 117 11.34 2.79 11.98
C GLU A 117 11.08 1.31 12.34
N TRP A 118 9.80 0.91 12.32
CA TRP A 118 9.43 -0.48 12.60
C TRP A 118 9.99 -1.45 11.54
N VAL A 119 9.86 -1.12 10.25
CA VAL A 119 10.40 -1.96 9.15
C VAL A 119 11.93 -2.04 9.25
N ALA A 120 12.61 -0.91 9.48
CA ALA A 120 14.08 -0.88 9.59
C ALA A 120 14.62 -1.69 10.77
N ALA A 121 13.81 -1.92 11.80
CA ALA A 121 14.17 -2.74 12.96
C ALA A 121 13.98 -4.25 12.74
N GLN A 122 13.38 -4.68 11.62
CA GLN A 122 13.21 -6.11 11.35
C GLN A 122 14.56 -6.75 10.98
N PRO A 123 14.86 -7.96 11.50
CA PRO A 123 16.15 -8.63 11.24
C PRO A 123 16.43 -8.91 9.76
N GLU A 124 15.39 -9.16 8.99
CA GLU A 124 15.44 -9.45 7.55
C GLU A 124 15.35 -8.19 6.67
N TYR A 125 15.33 -7.01 7.26
CA TYR A 125 15.17 -5.77 6.50
C TYR A 125 16.38 -5.53 5.57
N VAL A 126 16.07 -5.42 4.29
CA VAL A 126 17.01 -4.99 3.25
C VAL A 126 16.49 -3.69 2.63
N PRO A 127 17.27 -2.60 2.66
CA PRO A 127 16.88 -1.36 1.99
C PRO A 127 16.70 -1.58 0.49
N GLY A 128 15.64 -1.00 -0.08
CA GLY A 128 15.36 -1.11 -1.51
C GLY A 128 13.94 -0.76 -1.88
N SER A 129 13.67 -0.70 -3.17
CA SER A 129 12.32 -0.54 -3.71
C SER A 129 11.60 -1.88 -3.79
N ARG A 130 10.42 -1.96 -3.19
CA ARG A 130 9.56 -3.14 -3.31
C ARG A 130 8.78 -3.08 -4.62
N LEU A 131 8.91 -4.11 -5.43
CA LEU A 131 8.19 -4.28 -6.69
C LEU A 131 7.09 -5.30 -6.46
N MET A 132 5.83 -4.89 -6.62
CA MET A 132 4.65 -5.73 -6.50
C MET A 132 4.10 -6.03 -7.88
N LEU A 133 4.23 -7.29 -8.30
CA LEU A 133 4.00 -7.71 -9.67
C LEU A 133 2.67 -8.44 -9.82
N ASP A 134 1.89 -8.04 -10.81
CA ASP A 134 0.68 -8.72 -11.27
C ASP A 134 0.70 -8.82 -12.80
N ILE A 135 0.45 -10.03 -13.33
CA ILE A 135 0.41 -10.27 -14.77
C ILE A 135 -0.99 -10.73 -15.15
N ARG A 136 -1.56 -10.11 -16.18
CA ARG A 136 -2.93 -10.38 -16.66
C ARG A 136 -2.97 -10.62 -18.15
N GLU A 137 -4.03 -11.31 -18.59
CA GLU A 137 -4.26 -11.59 -20.00
C GLU A 137 -4.40 -10.31 -20.82
N GLU A 138 -5.18 -9.35 -20.35
CA GLU A 138 -5.50 -8.12 -21.09
C GLU A 138 -5.71 -6.92 -20.15
N ARG A 139 -5.67 -5.71 -20.74
CA ARG A 139 -5.89 -4.45 -20.00
C ARG A 139 -7.39 -4.14 -19.90
N LYS A 140 -8.11 -4.92 -19.09
CA LYS A 140 -9.49 -4.59 -18.73
C LYS A 140 -9.79 -4.94 -17.28
N ASN A 141 -10.85 -4.36 -16.76
CA ASN A 141 -11.31 -4.67 -15.41
C ASN A 141 -11.77 -6.14 -15.35
N GLY A 142 -11.31 -6.87 -14.34
CA GLY A 142 -11.63 -8.29 -14.17
C GLY A 142 -10.84 -9.25 -15.08
N ALA A 143 -9.85 -8.77 -15.84
CA ALA A 143 -9.00 -9.65 -16.64
C ALA A 143 -8.33 -10.72 -15.78
N ARG A 144 -8.25 -11.93 -16.33
CA ARG A 144 -7.68 -13.09 -15.65
C ARG A 144 -6.21 -12.88 -15.33
N ARG A 145 -5.81 -13.22 -14.12
CA ARG A 145 -4.41 -13.23 -13.68
C ARG A 145 -3.69 -14.46 -14.21
N LEU A 146 -2.42 -14.31 -14.53
CA LEU A 146 -1.57 -15.37 -15.05
C LEU A 146 -0.44 -15.68 -14.08
N PRO A 147 -0.35 -16.93 -13.58
CA PRO A 147 0.75 -17.37 -12.73
C PRO A 147 1.97 -17.65 -13.59
N LEU A 148 2.83 -16.66 -13.79
CA LEU A 148 4.07 -16.79 -14.57
C LEU A 148 5.27 -16.71 -13.63
N HIS A 149 6.30 -17.50 -13.96
CA HIS A 149 7.59 -17.39 -13.28
C HIS A 149 8.29 -16.12 -13.74
N VAL A 150 8.67 -15.28 -12.78
CA VAL A 150 9.36 -14.00 -13.01
C VAL A 150 10.70 -14.04 -12.31
N VAL A 151 11.74 -13.59 -13.00
CA VAL A 151 13.09 -13.45 -12.49
C VAL A 151 13.50 -11.98 -12.55
N LEU A 152 13.92 -11.40 -11.43
CA LEU A 152 14.57 -10.10 -11.39
C LEU A 152 16.08 -10.29 -11.48
N LYS A 153 16.72 -9.65 -12.46
CA LYS A 153 18.16 -9.66 -12.66
C LYS A 153 18.77 -8.27 -12.54
N SER A 154 20.02 -8.17 -12.11
CA SER A 154 20.81 -6.93 -12.26
C SER A 154 21.17 -6.68 -13.73
N GLU A 155 21.75 -5.51 -14.03
CA GLU A 155 22.25 -5.19 -15.38
C GLU A 155 23.36 -6.16 -15.84
N GLU A 156 24.13 -6.74 -14.89
CA GLU A 156 25.15 -7.73 -15.18
C GLU A 156 24.59 -9.16 -15.31
N GLY A 157 23.27 -9.33 -15.22
CA GLY A 157 22.60 -10.61 -15.37
C GLY A 157 22.55 -11.47 -14.10
N LYS A 158 23.00 -10.97 -12.94
CA LYS A 158 22.89 -11.66 -11.66
C LYS A 158 21.42 -11.73 -11.22
N VAL A 159 20.94 -12.93 -10.86
CA VAL A 159 19.61 -13.10 -10.28
C VAL A 159 19.57 -12.44 -8.90
N LEU A 160 18.63 -11.51 -8.71
CA LEU A 160 18.37 -10.80 -7.46
C LEU A 160 17.22 -11.42 -6.69
N ALA A 161 16.15 -11.79 -7.40
CA ALA A 161 14.97 -12.45 -6.85
C ALA A 161 14.22 -13.20 -7.93
N GLU A 162 13.38 -14.16 -7.55
CA GLU A 162 12.47 -14.86 -8.46
C GLU A 162 11.21 -15.32 -7.73
N GLY A 163 10.16 -15.62 -8.48
CA GLY A 163 8.92 -16.16 -7.94
C GLY A 163 7.83 -16.30 -8.99
N ILE A 164 6.64 -16.69 -8.55
CA ILE A 164 5.48 -16.89 -9.42
C ILE A 164 4.43 -15.84 -9.09
N THR A 165 3.95 -15.12 -10.13
CA THR A 165 2.85 -14.15 -9.97
C THR A 165 1.54 -14.85 -9.59
N PRO A 166 0.62 -14.16 -8.92
CA PRO A 166 -0.66 -14.75 -8.52
C PRO A 166 -1.50 -15.23 -9.70
N GLY A 167 -2.22 -16.33 -9.49
CA GLY A 167 -3.16 -16.89 -10.43
C GLY A 167 -4.60 -16.39 -10.22
N PRO A 168 -5.56 -16.88 -11.04
CA PRO A 168 -6.94 -16.41 -11.03
C PRO A 168 -7.73 -16.76 -9.76
N SER A 169 -7.30 -17.78 -9.02
CA SER A 169 -7.92 -18.21 -7.75
C SER A 169 -7.27 -17.61 -6.51
N ASP A 170 -6.16 -16.90 -6.67
CA ASP A 170 -5.49 -16.22 -5.55
C ASP A 170 -6.29 -14.99 -5.09
N ASP A 171 -6.15 -14.64 -3.80
CA ASP A 171 -6.73 -13.42 -3.25
C ASP A 171 -6.30 -12.20 -4.08
N MET A 172 -7.24 -11.29 -4.34
CA MET A 172 -7.00 -10.08 -5.15
C MET A 172 -5.90 -9.18 -4.58
N ARG A 173 -5.57 -9.32 -3.30
CA ARG A 173 -4.52 -8.57 -2.60
C ARG A 173 -3.14 -9.20 -2.74
N LYS A 174 -3.05 -10.42 -3.26
CA LYS A 174 -1.79 -11.12 -3.43
C LYS A 174 -1.06 -10.59 -4.65
N PHE A 175 0.20 -10.29 -4.47
CA PHE A 175 1.17 -9.93 -5.53
C PHE A 175 2.39 -10.84 -5.40
N LEU A 176 3.17 -10.96 -6.46
CA LEU A 176 4.55 -11.38 -6.30
C LEU A 176 5.36 -10.15 -5.86
N GLU A 177 5.91 -10.20 -4.66
CA GLU A 177 6.77 -9.15 -4.13
C GLU A 177 8.23 -9.53 -4.36
N VAL A 178 8.97 -8.66 -5.02
CA VAL A 178 10.42 -8.77 -5.19
C VAL A 178 11.10 -7.47 -4.80
N LEU A 179 12.31 -7.55 -4.29
CA LEU A 179 13.09 -6.40 -3.84
C LEU A 179 14.14 -6.02 -4.88
N LEU A 180 14.17 -4.76 -5.26
CA LEU A 180 15.30 -4.13 -5.95
C LEU A 180 16.16 -3.42 -4.88
N PRO A 181 17.32 -3.99 -4.48
CA PRO A 181 18.15 -3.42 -3.42
C PRO A 181 18.71 -2.05 -3.78
N ASP A 182 18.91 -1.17 -2.79
CA ASP A 182 19.36 0.22 -2.99
C ASP A 182 20.72 0.33 -3.69
N ASN A 183 21.57 -0.69 -3.55
CA ASN A 183 22.87 -0.74 -4.22
C ASN A 183 22.78 -1.15 -5.70
N ILE A 184 21.59 -1.46 -6.22
CA ILE A 184 21.34 -1.82 -7.61
C ILE A 184 20.47 -0.73 -8.24
N SER A 185 21.02 0.11 -9.09
CA SER A 185 20.30 1.25 -9.67
C SER A 185 19.19 0.84 -10.64
N ARG A 186 19.39 -0.26 -11.37
CA ARG A 186 18.45 -0.81 -12.36
C ARG A 186 18.45 -2.31 -12.34
N GLY A 187 17.29 -2.88 -12.67
CA GLY A 187 17.11 -4.30 -12.86
C GLY A 187 16.31 -4.62 -14.12
N MET A 188 16.25 -5.88 -14.46
CA MET A 188 15.47 -6.41 -15.55
C MET A 188 14.57 -7.52 -15.03
N LEU A 189 13.24 -7.34 -15.16
CA LEU A 189 12.29 -8.43 -14.97
C LEU A 189 12.23 -9.27 -16.25
N GLU A 190 12.35 -10.57 -16.08
CA GLU A 190 12.25 -11.54 -17.17
C GLU A 190 11.15 -12.55 -16.85
N PHE A 191 10.23 -12.77 -17.77
CA PHE A 191 9.19 -13.79 -17.64
C PHE A 191 8.77 -14.34 -18.99
N LYS A 192 8.43 -15.63 -18.98
CA LYS A 192 8.02 -16.35 -20.18
C LYS A 192 6.49 -16.33 -20.30
N LEU A 193 6.02 -15.83 -21.44
CA LEU A 193 4.60 -15.82 -21.80
C LEU A 193 4.08 -17.22 -22.18
N PRO A 194 2.74 -17.45 -22.18
CA PRO A 194 2.15 -18.74 -22.56
C PRO A 194 2.48 -19.20 -23.98
N ASP A 195 2.74 -18.28 -24.90
CA ASP A 195 3.16 -18.58 -26.28
C ASP A 195 4.65 -18.94 -26.41
N GLY A 196 5.40 -18.93 -25.31
CA GLY A 196 6.82 -19.23 -25.26
C GLY A 196 7.73 -18.01 -25.42
N THR A 197 7.20 -16.84 -25.75
CA THR A 197 7.97 -15.58 -25.84
C THR A 197 8.51 -15.19 -24.48
N VAL A 198 9.77 -14.78 -24.42
CA VAL A 198 10.37 -14.19 -23.21
C VAL A 198 10.22 -12.70 -23.27
N ARG A 199 9.62 -12.13 -22.24
CA ARG A 199 9.44 -10.69 -22.08
C ARG A 199 10.45 -10.13 -21.09
N HIS A 200 11.01 -8.97 -21.42
CA HIS A 200 11.98 -8.25 -20.61
C HIS A 200 11.41 -6.87 -20.31
N GLU A 201 11.31 -6.52 -19.01
CA GLU A 201 10.78 -5.24 -18.54
C GLU A 201 11.82 -4.58 -17.64
N PRO A 202 12.37 -3.42 -18.02
CA PRO A 202 13.33 -2.71 -17.19
C PRO A 202 12.64 -2.13 -15.96
N VAL A 203 13.31 -2.19 -14.82
CA VAL A 203 12.87 -1.60 -13.56
C VAL A 203 14.00 -0.77 -12.94
N ALA A 204 13.63 0.30 -12.25
CA ALA A 204 14.58 1.16 -11.55
C ALA A 204 13.92 1.68 -10.26
N HIS A 205 14.72 2.24 -9.38
CA HIS A 205 14.17 2.94 -8.23
C HIS A 205 13.33 4.13 -8.64
N THR A 206 12.27 4.36 -7.89
CA THR A 206 11.44 5.55 -7.96
C THR A 206 11.39 6.21 -6.59
N GLU A 207 10.81 7.41 -6.52
CA GLU A 207 10.56 8.04 -5.21
C GLU A 207 9.48 7.31 -4.39
N ALA A 208 8.72 6.38 -4.99
CA ALA A 208 7.74 5.58 -4.29
C ALA A 208 8.43 4.42 -3.56
N PRO A 209 8.10 4.17 -2.28
CA PRO A 209 8.65 3.05 -1.52
C PRO A 209 8.21 1.69 -2.10
N VAL A 210 7.09 1.68 -2.80
CA VAL A 210 6.52 0.51 -3.47
C VAL A 210 6.09 0.87 -4.88
N GLN A 211 6.46 0.04 -5.83
CA GLN A 211 6.02 0.13 -7.22
C GLN A 211 5.07 -1.02 -7.53
N ILE A 212 3.84 -0.71 -7.94
CA ILE A 212 2.90 -1.72 -8.41
C ILE A 212 3.02 -1.80 -9.93
N LEU A 213 3.49 -2.94 -10.41
CA LEU A 213 3.77 -3.21 -11.80
C LEU A 213 2.74 -4.20 -12.35
N ASN A 214 1.85 -3.69 -13.21
CA ASN A 214 0.84 -4.49 -13.88
C ASN A 214 1.26 -4.71 -15.33
N PHE A 215 1.47 -5.97 -15.72
CA PHE A 215 1.80 -6.35 -17.07
C PHE A 215 0.60 -7.02 -17.73
N PHE A 216 0.44 -6.78 -19.04
CA PHE A 216 -0.64 -7.36 -19.83
C PHE A 216 -0.03 -8.13 -21.01
N VAL A 217 -0.50 -9.36 -21.20
CA VAL A 217 0.05 -10.27 -22.22
C VAL A 217 -0.45 -9.88 -23.60
N SER A 218 -1.75 -9.60 -23.73
CA SER A 218 -2.32 -9.10 -24.99
C SER A 218 -2.01 -7.62 -25.16
N ALA A 219 -1.60 -7.23 -26.36
CA ALA A 219 -1.56 -5.83 -26.73
C ALA A 219 -2.99 -5.23 -26.66
N PRO A 220 -3.10 -3.92 -26.38
CA PRO A 220 -4.39 -3.21 -26.37
C PRO A 220 -5.06 -3.23 -27.75
#